data_abfee9ba5b1fb1f607bc4f039fabbc7e
#
_entry.id   abfee9ba5b1fb1f607bc4f039fabbc7e
#
_cell.length_a   1.000
_cell.length_b   1.000
_cell.length_c   1.000
_cell.angle_alpha   90.00
_cell.angle_beta   90.00
_cell.angle_gamma   90.00
#
_symmetry.space_group_name_H-M   'P 1'
#
loop_
_entity.id
_entity.type
_entity.pdbx_description
1 polymer ?
#
loop_
_entity_poly.entity_id
_entity_poly.type
_entity_poly.pdbx_seq_one_letter_code
_entity_poly.pdbx_strand_id
1 'polypeptide(L)'
;MGVDTGKNKQEKTAAKVTPFQIKDCALIVRICDRLPAINLRELRERLESLPEDSLYHHFCETVIRSSFDDPEFHNDFAIWARRALHDHVLAERLGIIDPYSFPDMEELKKEIVDILDDRLSELHYIPWASHNRDFYFRSATTVVFDTNKTIDSPADLSRYISEMTTSSLYYHFWEARRRTPDRVDDFSVWLADWDGKGEKLIEVFRNIDFYFLSLRELQERICKAIDDTMGRRGRL
;
A
#
# COMPACT_ATOMS: atom_id res chain seq x y z
N MET A 1 46.03 50.60 18.42
CA MET A 1 44.81 50.06 19.00
C MET A 1 44.03 49.40 17.87
N GLY A 2 44.26 48.14 17.65
CA GLY A 2 43.56 47.34 16.67
C GLY A 2 42.57 46.46 17.41
N VAL A 3 41.30 46.57 17.05
CA VAL A 3 40.21 45.73 17.59
C VAL A 3 40.04 44.53 16.69
N ASP A 4 40.43 43.39 17.21
CA ASP A 4 40.24 42.06 16.60
C ASP A 4 38.77 41.64 16.76
N THR A 5 38.01 41.62 15.65
CA THR A 5 36.64 41.07 15.61
C THR A 5 36.70 39.62 15.23
N GLY A 6 36.89 38.79 16.26
CA GLY A 6 36.76 37.33 16.13
C GLY A 6 35.36 36.93 15.64
N LYS A 7 35.28 36.41 14.40
CA LYS A 7 34.10 35.75 13.85
C LYS A 7 33.89 34.43 14.58
N ASN A 8 32.94 34.44 15.50
CA ASN A 8 32.45 33.24 16.14
C ASN A 8 31.59 32.46 15.11
N LYS A 9 32.20 31.54 14.39
CA LYS A 9 31.51 30.52 13.60
C LYS A 9 30.93 29.54 14.59
N GLN A 10 29.67 29.69 14.94
CA GLN A 10 28.89 28.60 15.57
C GLN A 10 28.80 27.45 14.57
N GLU A 11 29.59 26.39 14.78
CA GLU A 11 29.37 25.11 14.21
C GLU A 11 27.99 24.60 14.68
N LYS A 12 27.01 24.62 13.78
CA LYS A 12 25.78 23.89 13.99
C LYS A 12 26.16 22.42 14.11
N THR A 13 26.18 21.91 15.33
CA THR A 13 26.25 20.46 15.57
C THR A 13 25.11 19.82 14.81
N ALA A 14 25.43 19.04 13.78
CA ALA A 14 24.44 18.29 13.02
C ALA A 14 23.67 17.41 14.03
N ALA A 15 22.38 17.64 14.14
CA ALA A 15 21.53 16.79 14.97
C ALA A 15 21.68 15.36 14.45
N LYS A 16 22.07 14.44 15.36
CA LYS A 16 22.25 13.02 15.00
C LYS A 16 20.87 12.47 14.62
N VAL A 17 20.65 12.20 13.35
CA VAL A 17 19.40 11.61 12.86
C VAL A 17 19.19 10.26 13.54
N THR A 18 17.98 10.01 14.00
CA THR A 18 17.63 8.73 14.64
C THR A 18 17.67 7.60 13.59
N PRO A 19 18.30 6.45 13.91
CA PRO A 19 18.28 5.30 13.01
C PRO A 19 16.87 4.86 12.65
N PHE A 20 16.67 4.44 11.41
CA PHE A 20 15.40 3.85 10.98
C PHE A 20 15.25 2.46 11.59
N GLN A 21 14.15 2.22 12.29
CA GLN A 21 13.83 0.94 12.93
C GLN A 21 13.06 0.05 11.94
N ILE A 22 13.61 -1.11 11.60
CA ILE A 22 12.92 -2.07 10.73
C ILE A 22 11.93 -2.87 11.58
N LYS A 23 10.65 -2.72 11.26
CA LYS A 23 9.57 -3.52 11.85
C LYS A 23 9.06 -4.53 10.83
N ASP A 24 8.38 -5.55 11.32
CA ASP A 24 7.69 -6.52 10.50
C ASP A 24 6.26 -6.68 11.00
N CYS A 25 5.37 -7.28 10.21
CA CYS A 25 3.99 -7.43 10.61
C CYS A 25 3.40 -8.77 10.17
N ALA A 26 2.29 -9.11 10.81
CA ALA A 26 1.41 -10.21 10.41
C ALA A 26 -0.04 -9.72 10.44
N LEU A 27 -0.85 -10.19 9.49
CA LEU A 27 -2.29 -9.90 9.45
C LEU A 27 -3.06 -11.05 10.11
N ILE A 28 -3.89 -10.70 11.09
CA ILE A 28 -4.90 -11.61 11.65
C ILE A 28 -6.22 -11.30 10.98
N VAL A 29 -6.63 -12.15 10.04
CA VAL A 29 -7.85 -12.00 9.25
C VAL A 29 -9.01 -12.66 9.96
N ARG A 30 -10.16 -11.97 10.01
CA ARG A 30 -11.43 -12.49 10.52
C ARG A 30 -12.54 -12.27 9.51
N ILE A 31 -13.52 -13.14 9.50
CA ILE A 31 -14.78 -12.92 8.79
C ILE A 31 -15.61 -11.94 9.60
N CYS A 32 -16.14 -10.90 8.95
CA CYS A 32 -17.05 -9.98 9.59
C CYS A 32 -18.38 -10.68 9.94
N ASP A 33 -19.02 -10.27 11.01
CA ASP A 33 -20.36 -10.78 11.41
C ASP A 33 -21.44 -10.23 10.46
N ARG A 34 -21.39 -10.70 9.22
CA ARG A 34 -22.29 -10.32 8.13
C ARG A 34 -22.57 -11.52 7.24
N LEU A 35 -23.76 -11.54 6.65
CA LEU A 35 -24.09 -12.52 5.62
C LEU A 35 -23.20 -12.33 4.39
N PRO A 36 -22.73 -13.41 3.74
CA PRO A 36 -21.98 -13.30 2.50
C PRO A 36 -22.88 -12.77 1.37
N ALA A 37 -22.30 -12.14 0.37
CA ALA A 37 -23.03 -11.79 -0.85
C ALA A 37 -22.99 -12.95 -1.83
N ILE A 38 -24.17 -13.37 -2.30
CA ILE A 38 -24.33 -14.47 -3.26
C ILE A 38 -24.67 -13.98 -4.67
N ASN A 39 -24.90 -12.70 -4.85
CA ASN A 39 -25.14 -12.06 -6.14
C ASN A 39 -24.70 -10.60 -6.13
N LEU A 40 -24.68 -9.97 -7.30
CA LEU A 40 -24.19 -8.61 -7.46
C LEU A 40 -25.01 -7.57 -6.68
N ARG A 41 -26.34 -7.74 -6.60
CA ARG A 41 -27.22 -6.82 -5.85
C ARG A 41 -26.90 -6.86 -4.36
N GLU A 42 -26.74 -8.05 -3.79
CA GLU A 42 -26.40 -8.21 -2.38
C GLU A 42 -25.01 -7.65 -2.04
N LEU A 43 -24.04 -7.79 -2.96
CA LEU A 43 -22.74 -7.14 -2.78
C LEU A 43 -22.91 -5.63 -2.67
N ARG A 44 -23.64 -5.03 -3.61
CA ARG A 44 -23.92 -3.59 -3.64
C ARG A 44 -24.62 -3.12 -2.35
N GLU A 45 -25.68 -3.79 -1.92
CA GLU A 45 -26.44 -3.42 -0.71
C GLU A 45 -25.58 -3.50 0.56
N ARG A 46 -24.71 -4.50 0.67
CA ARG A 46 -23.85 -4.69 1.85
C ARG A 46 -22.65 -3.75 1.88
N LEU A 47 -22.19 -3.28 0.73
CA LEU A 47 -21.12 -2.28 0.64
C LEU A 47 -21.52 -0.94 1.26
N GLU A 48 -22.78 -0.50 1.15
CA GLU A 48 -23.25 0.77 1.74
C GLU A 48 -22.94 0.88 3.24
N SER A 49 -23.11 -0.22 3.96
CA SER A 49 -22.88 -0.28 5.42
C SER A 49 -21.57 -0.98 5.79
N LEU A 50 -20.66 -1.19 4.83
CA LEU A 50 -19.40 -1.88 5.09
C LEU A 50 -18.45 -0.97 5.90
N PRO A 51 -17.87 -1.47 7.03
CA PRO A 51 -16.84 -0.74 7.74
C PRO A 51 -15.61 -0.48 6.89
N GLU A 52 -14.96 0.67 7.09
CA GLU A 52 -13.74 1.05 6.38
C GLU A 52 -12.64 -0.01 6.47
N ASP A 53 -12.43 -0.61 7.64
CA ASP A 53 -11.41 -1.66 7.82
C ASP A 53 -11.65 -2.88 6.93
N SER A 54 -12.93 -3.22 6.66
CA SER A 54 -13.26 -4.31 5.77
C SER A 54 -13.03 -3.92 4.31
N LEU A 55 -13.39 -2.70 3.92
CA LEU A 55 -13.12 -2.18 2.59
C LEU A 55 -11.60 -2.12 2.33
N TYR A 56 -10.85 -1.58 3.28
CA TYR A 56 -9.39 -1.52 3.23
C TYR A 56 -8.77 -2.93 3.07
N HIS A 57 -9.27 -3.92 3.83
CA HIS A 57 -8.82 -5.29 3.72
C HIS A 57 -8.96 -5.83 2.30
N HIS A 58 -10.13 -5.64 1.69
CA HIS A 58 -10.43 -6.18 0.37
C HIS A 58 -9.77 -5.43 -0.79
N PHE A 59 -9.34 -4.18 -0.59
CA PHE A 59 -8.65 -3.38 -1.60
C PHE A 59 -7.14 -3.30 -1.40
N CYS A 60 -6.68 -3.06 -0.18
CA CYS A 60 -5.29 -2.69 0.09
C CYS A 60 -4.46 -3.82 0.68
N GLU A 61 -5.06 -4.74 1.46
CA GLU A 61 -4.31 -5.80 2.13
C GLU A 61 -4.20 -7.09 1.29
N THR A 62 -4.81 -7.12 0.12
CA THR A 62 -4.70 -8.25 -0.82
C THR A 62 -3.27 -8.46 -1.30
N VAL A 63 -2.48 -7.40 -1.40
CA VAL A 63 -1.09 -7.42 -1.87
C VAL A 63 -0.17 -8.27 -0.98
N ILE A 64 -0.43 -8.33 0.34
CA ILE A 64 0.36 -9.15 1.26
C ILE A 64 -0.04 -10.64 1.18
N ARG A 65 -1.23 -10.93 0.67
CA ARG A 65 -1.70 -12.27 0.41
C ARG A 65 -1.36 -12.61 -1.03
N SER A 66 -0.32 -13.39 -1.27
CA SER A 66 0.00 -13.86 -2.62
C SER A 66 -1.15 -14.74 -3.14
N SER A 67 -1.94 -14.22 -4.07
CA SER A 67 -2.85 -15.02 -4.87
C SER A 67 -2.14 -15.38 -6.18
N PHE A 68 -1.73 -16.63 -6.31
CA PHE A 68 -1.16 -17.13 -7.57
C PHE A 68 -2.21 -17.27 -8.68
N ASP A 69 -3.47 -17.15 -8.30
CA ASP A 69 -4.58 -17.53 -9.16
C ASP A 69 -5.09 -16.41 -10.08
N ASP A 70 -4.94 -15.11 -9.70
CA ASP A 70 -5.34 -13.95 -10.51
C ASP A 70 -4.36 -12.79 -10.32
N PRO A 71 -3.19 -12.84 -10.98
CA PRO A 71 -2.19 -11.77 -10.88
C PRO A 71 -2.65 -10.46 -11.55
N GLU A 72 -3.73 -10.51 -12.33
CA GLU A 72 -4.27 -9.36 -13.07
C GLU A 72 -5.07 -8.40 -12.20
N PHE A 73 -5.59 -8.86 -11.02
CA PHE A 73 -6.45 -8.05 -10.16
C PHE A 73 -5.86 -7.89 -8.77
N HIS A 74 -5.85 -6.65 -8.28
CA HIS A 74 -5.25 -6.27 -7.00
C HIS A 74 -6.27 -6.11 -5.86
N ASN A 75 -7.56 -6.42 -6.11
CA ASN A 75 -8.59 -6.39 -5.08
C ASN A 75 -9.56 -7.57 -5.18
N ASP A 76 -10.12 -7.96 -4.03
CA ASP A 76 -11.00 -9.13 -3.92
C ASP A 76 -12.32 -8.96 -4.69
N PHE A 77 -12.82 -7.73 -4.87
CA PHE A 77 -14.08 -7.48 -5.58
C PHE A 77 -13.94 -7.78 -7.07
N ALA A 78 -12.85 -7.33 -7.69
CA ALA A 78 -12.56 -7.63 -9.09
C ALA A 78 -12.35 -9.14 -9.31
N ILE A 79 -11.60 -9.80 -8.40
CA ILE A 79 -11.38 -11.25 -8.44
C ILE A 79 -12.72 -12.00 -8.33
N TRP A 80 -13.60 -11.58 -7.41
CA TRP A 80 -14.90 -12.22 -7.24
C TRP A 80 -15.82 -12.00 -8.44
N ALA A 81 -15.86 -10.78 -8.99
CA ALA A 81 -16.60 -10.47 -10.21
C ALA A 81 -16.15 -11.37 -11.37
N ARG A 82 -14.84 -11.55 -11.54
CA ARG A 82 -14.24 -12.39 -12.58
C ARG A 82 -14.57 -13.87 -12.40
N ARG A 83 -14.34 -14.40 -11.20
CA ARG A 83 -14.36 -15.86 -10.94
C ARG A 83 -15.69 -16.41 -10.49
N ALA A 84 -16.43 -15.62 -9.71
CA ALA A 84 -17.69 -16.08 -9.13
C ALA A 84 -18.90 -15.68 -9.97
N LEU A 85 -18.96 -14.41 -10.39
CA LEU A 85 -20.05 -13.89 -11.22
C LEU A 85 -19.83 -14.12 -12.71
N HIS A 86 -18.61 -14.44 -13.15
CA HIS A 86 -18.20 -14.50 -14.56
C HIS A 86 -18.46 -13.18 -15.31
N ASP A 87 -18.44 -12.06 -14.60
CA ASP A 87 -18.62 -10.72 -15.14
C ASP A 87 -17.27 -10.04 -15.40
N HIS A 88 -16.77 -10.21 -16.62
CA HIS A 88 -15.48 -9.65 -17.02
C HIS A 88 -15.48 -8.13 -17.06
N VAL A 89 -16.61 -7.51 -17.48
CA VAL A 89 -16.73 -6.06 -17.56
C VAL A 89 -16.64 -5.43 -16.19
N LEU A 90 -17.34 -6.00 -15.21
CA LEU A 90 -17.29 -5.53 -13.83
C LEU A 90 -15.89 -5.74 -13.23
N ALA A 91 -15.28 -6.90 -13.50
CA ALA A 91 -13.93 -7.20 -13.00
C ALA A 91 -12.89 -6.18 -13.49
N GLU A 92 -12.93 -5.81 -14.77
CA GLU A 92 -12.04 -4.79 -15.32
C GLU A 92 -12.29 -3.41 -14.69
N ARG A 93 -13.57 -2.99 -14.58
CA ARG A 93 -13.92 -1.69 -13.96
C ARG A 93 -13.43 -1.59 -12.51
N LEU A 94 -13.60 -2.64 -11.72
CA LEU A 94 -13.12 -2.69 -10.34
C LEU A 94 -11.60 -2.88 -10.26
N GLY A 95 -11.01 -3.59 -11.23
CA GLY A 95 -9.58 -3.92 -11.25
C GLY A 95 -8.65 -2.73 -11.49
N ILE A 96 -9.13 -1.70 -12.20
CA ILE A 96 -8.34 -0.49 -12.51
C ILE A 96 -8.38 0.57 -11.41
N ILE A 97 -9.18 0.37 -10.36
CA ILE A 97 -9.29 1.34 -9.26
C ILE A 97 -7.99 1.32 -8.45
N ASP A 98 -7.35 2.49 -8.34
CA ASP A 98 -6.30 2.74 -7.35
C ASP A 98 -6.91 3.38 -6.10
N PRO A 99 -6.97 2.68 -4.94
CA PRO A 99 -7.56 3.21 -3.72
C PRO A 99 -6.80 4.42 -3.17
N TYR A 100 -5.54 4.60 -3.53
CA TYR A 100 -4.72 5.72 -3.08
C TYR A 100 -4.95 7.01 -3.88
N SER A 101 -5.69 6.94 -4.99
CA SER A 101 -6.12 8.12 -5.74
C SER A 101 -7.31 8.84 -5.07
N PHE A 102 -7.97 8.21 -4.09
CA PHE A 102 -9.10 8.78 -3.36
C PHE A 102 -8.66 9.45 -2.06
N PRO A 103 -9.32 10.53 -1.63
CA PRO A 103 -8.99 11.22 -0.40
C PRO A 103 -9.19 10.36 0.85
N ASP A 104 -10.20 9.49 0.85
CA ASP A 104 -10.53 8.58 1.94
C ASP A 104 -11.29 7.33 1.48
N MET A 105 -11.57 6.41 2.41
CA MET A 105 -12.28 5.16 2.12
C MET A 105 -13.76 5.36 1.80
N GLU A 106 -14.39 6.45 2.25
CA GLU A 106 -15.80 6.73 1.94
C GLU A 106 -15.97 7.16 0.47
N GLU A 107 -15.06 7.98 -0.06
CA GLU A 107 -15.07 8.34 -1.48
C GLU A 107 -14.74 7.12 -2.36
N LEU A 108 -13.81 6.27 -1.96
CA LEU A 108 -13.57 4.99 -2.63
C LEU A 108 -14.82 4.11 -2.61
N LYS A 109 -15.52 4.02 -1.47
CA LYS A 109 -16.76 3.24 -1.34
C LYS A 109 -17.85 3.72 -2.30
N LYS A 110 -18.04 5.03 -2.40
CA LYS A 110 -19.00 5.63 -3.34
C LYS A 110 -18.67 5.25 -4.78
N GLU A 111 -17.43 5.40 -5.19
CA GLU A 111 -17.01 5.01 -6.56
C GLU A 111 -17.33 3.54 -6.85
N ILE A 112 -17.04 2.64 -5.90
CA ILE A 112 -17.35 1.22 -6.07
C ILE A 112 -18.86 1.01 -6.18
N VAL A 113 -19.66 1.66 -5.33
CA VAL A 113 -21.12 1.55 -5.35
C VAL A 113 -21.67 2.06 -6.68
N ASP A 114 -21.17 3.19 -7.19
CA ASP A 114 -21.57 3.75 -8.49
C ASP A 114 -21.26 2.77 -9.64
N ILE A 115 -20.08 2.17 -9.64
CA ILE A 115 -19.72 1.14 -10.64
C ILE A 115 -20.66 -0.08 -10.57
N LEU A 116 -21.06 -0.50 -9.35
CA LEU A 116 -22.00 -1.61 -9.19
C LEU A 116 -23.42 -1.25 -9.65
N ASP A 117 -23.88 -0.05 -9.34
CA ASP A 117 -25.19 0.46 -9.76
C ASP A 117 -25.26 0.62 -11.29
N ASP A 118 -24.24 1.18 -11.91
CA ASP A 118 -24.11 1.26 -13.36
C ASP A 118 -24.16 -0.14 -13.97
N ARG A 119 -23.39 -1.07 -13.44
CA ARG A 119 -23.37 -2.44 -13.95
C ARG A 119 -24.71 -3.14 -13.81
N LEU A 120 -25.38 -2.98 -12.67
CA LEU A 120 -26.74 -3.53 -12.46
C LEU A 120 -27.76 -2.94 -13.43
N SER A 121 -27.61 -1.66 -13.82
CA SER A 121 -28.51 -1.01 -14.79
C SER A 121 -28.31 -1.51 -16.22
N GLU A 122 -27.10 -1.94 -16.58
CA GLU A 122 -26.76 -2.50 -17.90
C GLU A 122 -27.28 -3.92 -18.11
N LEU A 123 -27.51 -4.65 -17.02
CA LEU A 123 -27.82 -6.07 -17.06
C LEU A 123 -29.34 -6.35 -17.08
N HIS A 124 -29.76 -7.29 -17.91
CA HIS A 124 -31.15 -7.78 -17.94
C HIS A 124 -31.46 -8.78 -16.82
N TYR A 125 -30.45 -9.30 -16.14
CA TYR A 125 -30.56 -10.23 -15.03
C TYR A 125 -29.47 -9.96 -13.99
N ILE A 126 -29.73 -10.37 -12.76
CA ILE A 126 -28.73 -10.21 -11.68
C ILE A 126 -27.75 -11.37 -11.76
N PRO A 127 -26.43 -11.13 -11.91
CA PRO A 127 -25.44 -12.19 -11.84
C PRO A 127 -25.38 -12.82 -10.45
N TRP A 128 -25.40 -14.16 -10.40
CA TRP A 128 -25.25 -14.93 -9.17
C TRP A 128 -23.89 -15.58 -9.11
N ALA A 129 -23.36 -15.67 -7.89
CA ALA A 129 -22.09 -16.36 -7.67
C ALA A 129 -22.23 -17.86 -8.00
N SER A 130 -21.20 -18.41 -8.60
CA SER A 130 -21.08 -19.85 -8.81
C SER A 130 -21.13 -20.59 -7.47
N HIS A 131 -21.54 -21.83 -7.49
CA HIS A 131 -21.67 -22.66 -6.28
C HIS A 131 -20.41 -22.61 -5.39
N ASN A 132 -20.60 -22.38 -4.10
CA ASN A 132 -19.54 -22.23 -3.08
C ASN A 132 -18.56 -21.08 -3.32
N ARG A 133 -18.97 -20.02 -4.04
CA ARG A 133 -18.14 -18.84 -4.31
C ARG A 133 -18.77 -17.55 -3.81
N ASP A 134 -19.46 -17.62 -2.68
CA ASP A 134 -20.04 -16.45 -2.02
C ASP A 134 -18.95 -15.48 -1.60
N PHE A 135 -19.26 -14.18 -1.64
CA PHE A 135 -18.33 -13.15 -1.17
C PHE A 135 -18.44 -12.97 0.33
N TYR A 136 -17.41 -13.39 1.05
CA TYR A 136 -17.32 -13.21 2.51
C TYR A 136 -16.58 -11.93 2.84
N PHE A 137 -17.25 -11.03 3.54
CA PHE A 137 -16.63 -9.80 4.05
C PHE A 137 -15.66 -10.14 5.18
N ARG A 138 -14.44 -9.63 5.06
CA ARG A 138 -13.35 -9.86 6.01
C ARG A 138 -12.76 -8.54 6.45
N SER A 139 -12.12 -8.55 7.59
CA SER A 139 -11.26 -7.46 8.07
C SER A 139 -10.01 -8.06 8.67
N ALA A 140 -8.95 -7.27 8.77
CA ALA A 140 -7.73 -7.73 9.41
C ALA A 140 -7.29 -6.79 10.53
N THR A 141 -6.52 -7.37 11.46
CA THR A 141 -5.78 -6.63 12.47
C THR A 141 -4.29 -6.84 12.20
N THR A 142 -3.57 -5.74 11.99
CA THR A 142 -2.13 -5.77 11.79
C THR A 142 -1.42 -5.89 13.13
N VAL A 143 -0.69 -6.99 13.34
CA VAL A 143 0.19 -7.18 14.49
C VAL A 143 1.61 -6.83 14.09
N VAL A 144 2.20 -5.86 14.76
CA VAL A 144 3.54 -5.32 14.45
C VAL A 144 4.54 -5.78 15.49
N PHE A 145 5.73 -6.18 15.06
CA PHE A 145 6.83 -6.57 15.93
C PHE A 145 8.16 -5.99 15.45
N ASP A 146 9.06 -5.81 16.39
CA ASP A 146 10.39 -5.26 16.13
C ASP A 146 11.30 -6.38 15.60
N THR A 147 12.08 -6.07 14.55
CA THR A 147 13.08 -7.02 14.03
C THR A 147 14.44 -6.89 14.70
N ASN A 148 14.62 -5.89 15.57
CA ASN A 148 15.90 -5.50 16.18
C ASN A 148 16.98 -5.11 15.13
N LYS A 149 16.56 -4.74 13.91
CA LYS A 149 17.45 -4.23 12.87
C LYS A 149 17.23 -2.73 12.66
N THR A 150 18.32 -2.01 12.44
CA THR A 150 18.28 -0.56 12.19
C THR A 150 19.05 -0.18 10.93
N ILE A 151 18.66 0.92 10.31
CA ILE A 151 19.36 1.55 9.18
C ILE A 151 19.90 2.89 9.67
N ASP A 152 21.22 3.05 9.66
CA ASP A 152 21.87 4.25 10.18
C ASP A 152 22.12 5.32 9.12
N SER A 153 22.04 4.95 7.84
CA SER A 153 22.34 5.85 6.72
C SER A 153 21.49 5.55 5.48
N PRO A 154 21.04 6.59 4.74
CA PRO A 154 20.39 6.41 3.45
C PRO A 154 21.21 5.59 2.45
N ALA A 155 22.54 5.61 2.61
CA ALA A 155 23.43 4.82 1.77
C ALA A 155 23.22 3.29 1.93
N ASP A 156 22.73 2.82 3.07
CA ASP A 156 22.50 1.39 3.32
C ASP A 156 21.06 0.96 2.97
N LEU A 157 20.18 1.91 2.65
CA LEU A 157 18.75 1.68 2.50
C LEU A 157 18.44 0.58 1.45
N SER A 158 19.07 0.63 0.26
CA SER A 158 18.87 -0.37 -0.81
C SER A 158 19.22 -1.79 -0.33
N ARG A 159 20.33 -1.95 0.38
CA ARG A 159 20.75 -3.25 0.92
C ARG A 159 19.73 -3.80 1.92
N TYR A 160 19.31 -2.98 2.89
CA TYR A 160 18.34 -3.42 3.90
C TYR A 160 16.97 -3.71 3.29
N ILE A 161 16.50 -2.88 2.35
CA ILE A 161 15.23 -3.13 1.67
C ILE A 161 15.29 -4.44 0.88
N SER A 162 16.39 -4.75 0.21
CA SER A 162 16.53 -6.01 -0.54
C SER A 162 16.50 -7.27 0.35
N GLU A 163 16.86 -7.12 1.63
CA GLU A 163 16.87 -8.19 2.63
C GLU A 163 15.58 -8.25 3.48
N MET A 164 14.67 -7.27 3.34
CA MET A 164 13.40 -7.25 4.07
C MET A 164 12.47 -8.36 3.60
N THR A 165 11.65 -8.84 4.53
CA THR A 165 10.50 -9.67 4.20
C THR A 165 9.47 -8.84 3.44
N THR A 166 8.61 -9.48 2.66
CA THR A 166 7.50 -8.78 1.97
C THR A 166 6.52 -8.14 2.96
N SER A 167 6.33 -8.74 4.16
CA SER A 167 5.50 -8.18 5.21
C SER A 167 6.13 -6.94 5.87
N SER A 168 7.45 -6.90 6.03
CA SER A 168 8.16 -5.71 6.48
C SER A 168 8.06 -4.58 5.45
N LEU A 169 8.25 -4.88 4.17
CA LEU A 169 8.08 -3.90 3.09
C LEU A 169 6.64 -3.38 3.02
N TYR A 170 5.65 -4.29 3.11
CA TYR A 170 4.24 -3.90 3.19
C TYR A 170 4.00 -2.92 4.34
N TYR A 171 4.48 -3.23 5.54
CA TYR A 171 4.29 -2.39 6.72
C TYR A 171 4.88 -0.97 6.54
N HIS A 172 6.12 -0.88 6.03
CA HIS A 172 6.84 0.40 5.92
C HIS A 172 6.48 1.21 4.68
N PHE A 173 6.06 0.57 3.61
CA PHE A 173 5.76 1.27 2.37
C PHE A 173 4.27 1.44 2.11
N TRP A 174 3.47 0.41 2.39
CA TRP A 174 2.03 0.38 2.09
C TRP A 174 1.18 0.83 3.27
N GLU A 175 1.25 0.10 4.38
CA GLU A 175 0.47 0.38 5.59
C GLU A 175 0.86 1.73 6.23
N ALA A 176 2.10 2.18 6.04
CA ALA A 176 2.57 3.49 6.46
C ALA A 176 1.67 4.63 5.96
N ARG A 177 1.17 4.56 4.73
CA ARG A 177 0.30 5.59 4.15
C ARG A 177 -1.03 5.75 4.86
N ARG A 178 -1.48 4.75 5.58
CA ARG A 178 -2.68 4.83 6.43
C ARG A 178 -2.40 5.55 7.75
N ARG A 179 -1.17 5.45 8.28
CA ARG A 179 -0.78 5.97 9.61
C ARG A 179 -0.08 7.32 9.56
N THR A 180 0.52 7.69 8.44
CA THR A 180 1.24 8.95 8.30
C THR A 180 0.29 10.08 7.90
N PRO A 181 0.42 11.29 8.48
CA PRO A 181 -0.47 12.41 8.16
C PRO A 181 -0.48 12.79 6.67
N ASP A 182 0.69 12.70 6.02
CA ASP A 182 0.88 13.08 4.61
C ASP A 182 0.68 11.88 3.66
N ARG A 183 0.21 10.74 4.17
CA ARG A 183 -0.01 9.51 3.39
C ARG A 183 1.23 9.04 2.63
N VAL A 184 2.38 9.20 3.22
CA VAL A 184 3.68 8.78 2.68
C VAL A 184 4.19 7.51 3.40
N ASP A 185 5.18 6.86 2.78
CA ASP A 185 5.85 5.70 3.38
C ASP A 185 6.80 6.11 4.53
N ASP A 186 7.11 5.16 5.41
CA ASP A 186 7.98 5.41 6.58
C ASP A 186 9.42 5.78 6.16
N PHE A 187 9.90 5.29 5.02
CA PHE A 187 11.23 5.65 4.53
C PHE A 187 11.29 7.12 4.15
N SER A 188 10.24 7.63 3.49
CA SER A 188 10.12 9.05 3.15
C SER A 188 10.08 9.93 4.40
N VAL A 189 9.35 9.51 5.45
CA VAL A 189 9.34 10.22 6.74
C VAL A 189 10.74 10.30 7.33
N TRP A 190 11.46 9.19 7.37
CA TRP A 190 12.82 9.14 7.91
C TRP A 190 13.82 9.91 7.06
N LEU A 191 13.70 9.84 5.73
CA LEU A 191 14.57 10.55 4.79
C LEU A 191 14.41 12.06 4.84
N ALA A 192 13.29 12.59 5.34
CA ALA A 192 13.08 14.03 5.51
C ALA A 192 14.06 14.68 6.50
N ASP A 193 14.63 13.89 7.40
CA ASP A 193 15.68 14.36 8.33
C ASP A 193 17.09 14.39 7.70
N TRP A 194 17.20 13.99 6.42
CA TRP A 194 18.47 13.91 5.69
C TRP A 194 18.54 14.94 4.56
N ASP A 195 19.53 15.84 4.64
CA ASP A 195 19.72 16.88 3.63
C ASP A 195 20.06 16.33 2.23
N GLY A 196 19.56 16.98 1.20
CA GLY A 196 19.94 16.82 -0.21
C GLY A 196 19.66 15.45 -0.84
N LYS A 197 20.31 14.36 -0.38
CA LYS A 197 20.09 13.01 -0.92
C LYS A 197 18.77 12.42 -0.46
N GLY A 198 18.32 12.76 0.75
CA GLY A 198 17.02 12.35 1.27
C GLY A 198 15.89 12.90 0.41
N GLU A 199 15.91 14.18 0.08
CA GLU A 199 14.89 14.85 -0.73
C GLU A 199 14.72 14.18 -2.10
N LYS A 200 15.82 13.84 -2.77
CA LYS A 200 15.78 13.14 -4.07
C LYS A 200 15.14 11.76 -3.98
N LEU A 201 15.44 11.00 -2.93
CA LEU A 201 14.85 9.69 -2.72
C LEU A 201 13.35 9.79 -2.41
N ILE A 202 12.92 10.76 -1.62
CA ILE A 202 11.51 11.03 -1.34
C ILE A 202 10.74 11.32 -2.63
N GLU A 203 11.29 12.16 -3.50
CA GLU A 203 10.69 12.45 -4.81
C GLU A 203 10.56 11.20 -5.67
N VAL A 204 11.60 10.37 -5.69
CA VAL A 204 11.59 9.09 -6.42
C VAL A 204 10.53 8.14 -5.86
N PHE A 205 10.42 7.98 -4.52
CA PHE A 205 9.43 7.09 -3.89
C PHE A 205 8.00 7.57 -4.12
N ARG A 206 7.78 8.88 -4.13
CA ARG A 206 6.47 9.48 -4.43
C ARG A 206 5.99 9.17 -5.85
N ASN A 207 6.93 9.04 -6.79
CA ASN A 207 6.62 8.78 -8.20
C ASN A 207 6.54 7.28 -8.55
N ILE A 208 6.71 6.37 -7.59
CA ILE A 208 6.50 4.94 -7.82
C ILE A 208 5.00 4.67 -7.86
N ASP A 209 4.50 4.25 -9.01
CA ASP A 209 3.18 3.65 -9.12
C ASP A 209 3.24 2.25 -8.51
N PHE A 210 2.85 2.16 -7.24
CA PHE A 210 3.09 0.97 -6.41
C PHE A 210 1.87 0.05 -6.33
N TYR A 211 0.66 0.57 -6.52
CA TYR A 211 -0.56 -0.20 -6.27
C TYR A 211 -0.69 -1.41 -7.19
N PHE A 212 -0.26 -1.27 -8.45
CA PHE A 212 -0.32 -2.34 -9.44
C PHE A 212 0.93 -3.23 -9.48
N LEU A 213 1.79 -3.13 -8.47
CA LEU A 213 2.98 -3.97 -8.34
C LEU A 213 2.77 -5.03 -7.24
N SER A 214 3.29 -6.23 -7.47
CA SER A 214 3.51 -7.16 -6.37
C SER A 214 4.55 -6.60 -5.38
N LEU A 215 4.53 -7.04 -4.13
CA LEU A 215 5.52 -6.59 -3.14
C LEU A 215 6.96 -6.89 -3.56
N ARG A 216 7.20 -7.95 -4.35
CA ARG A 216 8.51 -8.27 -4.88
C ARG A 216 8.95 -7.29 -5.97
N GLU A 217 8.07 -7.00 -6.92
CA GLU A 217 8.36 -6.00 -7.97
C GLU A 217 8.56 -4.61 -7.38
N LEU A 218 7.77 -4.25 -6.36
CA LEU A 218 7.95 -3.02 -5.62
C LEU A 218 9.32 -2.97 -4.95
N GLN A 219 9.74 -4.04 -4.26
CA GLN A 219 11.05 -4.15 -3.62
C GLN A 219 12.18 -3.93 -4.62
N GLU A 220 12.14 -4.61 -5.76
CA GLU A 220 13.13 -4.47 -6.83
C GLU A 220 13.15 -3.05 -7.40
N ARG A 221 11.98 -2.46 -7.63
CA ARG A 221 11.85 -1.09 -8.15
C ARG A 221 12.39 -0.05 -7.18
N ILE A 222 12.11 -0.18 -5.88
CA ILE A 222 12.64 0.71 -4.85
C ILE A 222 14.17 0.59 -4.78
N CYS A 223 14.72 -0.62 -4.71
CA CYS A 223 16.16 -0.83 -4.66
C CYS A 223 16.86 -0.22 -5.87
N LYS A 224 16.35 -0.48 -7.08
CA LYS A 224 16.88 0.10 -8.31
C LYS A 224 16.84 1.63 -8.29
N ALA A 225 15.73 2.22 -7.87
CA ALA A 225 15.57 3.66 -7.82
C ALA A 225 16.54 4.32 -6.83
N ILE A 226 16.81 3.67 -5.68
CA ILE A 226 17.82 4.11 -4.71
C ILE A 226 19.22 4.05 -5.34
N ASP A 227 19.58 2.92 -5.96
CA ASP A 227 20.92 2.71 -6.52
C ASP A 227 21.19 3.69 -7.67
N ASP A 228 20.22 3.96 -8.53
CA ASP A 228 20.30 4.95 -9.60
C ASP A 228 20.50 6.37 -9.04
N THR A 229 19.73 6.73 -8.00
CA THR A 229 19.80 8.06 -7.36
C THR A 229 21.12 8.27 -6.61
N MET A 230 21.64 7.22 -5.98
CA MET A 230 22.88 7.26 -5.20
C MET A 230 24.12 7.08 -6.06
N GLY A 231 24.00 6.87 -7.39
CA GLY A 231 25.12 6.67 -8.32
C GLY A 231 25.78 5.30 -8.18
N ARG A 232 25.10 4.33 -7.59
CA ARG A 232 25.54 2.93 -7.53
C ARG A 232 25.02 2.22 -8.78
N ARG A 233 25.78 2.28 -9.89
CA ARG A 233 25.49 1.40 -11.04
C ARG A 233 25.64 -0.04 -10.58
N GLY A 234 24.60 -0.83 -10.81
CA GLY A 234 24.52 -2.21 -10.36
C GLY A 234 25.81 -2.99 -10.59
N ARG A 235 26.33 -3.56 -9.53
CA ARG A 235 27.26 -4.70 -9.66
C ARG A 235 26.38 -5.91 -10.03
N LEU A 236 26.40 -6.25 -11.31
CA LEU A 236 26.01 -7.57 -11.81
C LEU A 236 26.92 -8.63 -11.20
#